data_6c5bf4e3c45abe4e93631c8e0580874c
#
_entry.id   6c5bf4e3c45abe4e93631c8e0580874c
#
_cell.length_a   1.000
_cell.length_b   1.000
_cell.length_c   1.000
_cell.angle_alpha   90.00
_cell.angle_beta   90.00
_cell.angle_gamma   90.00
#
_symmetry.space_group_name_H-M   'P 1'
#
loop_
_entity.id
_entity.type
_entity.pdbx_description
1 polymer ?
#
loop_
_entity_poly.entity_id
_entity_poly.type
_entity_poly.pdbx_seq_one_letter_code
_entity_poly.pdbx_strand_id
1 'polypeptide(L)'
;KIKKALALSLALAMGLSLVACGDKDDSTTEPKSSEATSEAASSEDASSEEASSEDASGAAKIEAPSTDGWDDSKKIYAYSWDEDFSKKLNIVLDKFPEYKDYVEFVTLGLGGTSDDYKTAIDTALTSGDKYPTLIPADNDVAKYWSEDDSKTANLYDLGFTDEMLANSYDFAKQYGTTNGELKCVTWQATAGSVYYRRDIAKEVLGTDDPAKVQEALASWDKFFETAETLKAAGYKIVSGAPDVKYAIWDTQSQPWVTDDGSKETLTLDKSVTEYLETAKKIYDGEYSNNTSMWDNSWAADMKDDSKVFCYFGCPWFIGSMQGNGATDGNWGAVTGPTSYHWGGTYVCVGKDTNNPELAAFLLYELTCDPDVGVEITNKTGDCVNNKEANARLIAGELSADNAAAKFLGGQNPIEVWAASAEGINLSNLTYQDASIKAFIDEASTAYNSGTYKSVDEAVKYIQDKCASELGISAE
;
A
#
# COMPACT_ATOMS: atom_id res chain seq x y z
N LYS A 1 34.15 9.52 30.26
CA LYS A 1 34.37 8.11 29.83
C LYS A 1 33.25 7.79 28.84
N ILE A 2 33.62 7.80 27.59
CA ILE A 2 32.77 7.76 26.40
C ILE A 2 32.36 6.31 26.19
N LYS A 3 31.05 6.04 26.19
CA LYS A 3 30.51 4.77 25.71
C LYS A 3 30.23 4.93 24.21
N LYS A 4 30.95 4.22 23.38
CA LYS A 4 30.66 4.06 21.96
C LYS A 4 29.44 3.14 21.82
N ALA A 5 28.34 3.66 21.37
CA ALA A 5 27.24 2.86 20.84
C ALA A 5 27.62 2.44 19.41
N LEU A 6 27.62 1.16 19.15
CA LEU A 6 27.76 0.60 17.82
C LEU A 6 26.37 0.60 17.19
N ALA A 7 26.09 1.57 16.33
CA ALA A 7 24.92 1.52 15.47
C ALA A 7 25.24 0.58 14.31
N LEU A 8 24.52 -0.52 14.22
CA LEU A 8 24.52 -1.38 13.05
C LEU A 8 23.53 -0.79 12.03
N SER A 9 24.06 0.04 11.14
CA SER A 9 23.31 0.58 10.02
C SER A 9 23.12 -0.50 8.96
N LEU A 10 21.90 -0.98 8.82
CA LEU A 10 21.49 -1.77 7.66
C LEU A 10 21.25 -0.79 6.50
N ALA A 11 22.25 -0.60 5.65
CA ALA A 11 22.11 0.19 4.44
C ALA A 11 21.35 -0.61 3.38
N LEU A 12 20.10 -0.25 3.12
CA LEU A 12 19.40 -0.67 1.91
C LEU A 12 19.95 0.16 0.75
N ALA A 13 20.82 -0.44 -0.07
CA ALA A 13 21.24 0.14 -1.33
C ALA A 13 20.18 -0.15 -2.39
N MET A 14 19.32 0.83 -2.70
CA MET A 14 18.57 0.84 -3.95
C MET A 14 19.50 1.31 -5.06
N GLY A 15 19.96 0.36 -5.88
CA GLY A 15 20.72 0.64 -7.08
C GLY A 15 19.83 1.18 -8.19
N LEU A 16 19.90 2.47 -8.46
CA LEU A 16 19.41 3.09 -9.67
C LEU A 16 20.37 2.75 -10.82
N SER A 17 19.93 1.92 -11.76
CA SER A 17 20.60 1.72 -13.03
C SER A 17 20.10 2.76 -14.04
N LEU A 18 20.91 3.79 -14.25
CA LEU A 18 20.83 4.71 -15.38
C LEU A 18 21.29 3.98 -16.65
N VAL A 19 20.40 3.78 -17.61
CA VAL A 19 20.78 3.43 -18.98
C VAL A 19 20.84 4.71 -19.80
N ALA A 20 22.04 5.05 -20.21
CA ALA A 20 22.32 6.16 -21.12
C ALA A 20 21.96 5.78 -22.57
N CYS A 21 21.26 6.70 -23.24
CA CYS A 21 21.04 6.71 -24.69
C CYS A 21 22.34 6.88 -25.45
N GLY A 22 22.50 6.11 -26.51
CA GLY A 22 23.47 6.35 -27.55
C GLY A 22 22.81 6.22 -28.93
N ASP A 23 22.81 7.34 -29.67
CA ASP A 23 22.35 7.51 -31.04
C ASP A 23 23.11 6.64 -32.06
N LYS A 24 22.44 6.22 -33.13
CA LYS A 24 22.68 6.60 -34.52
C LYS A 24 21.84 5.84 -35.56
N ASP A 25 21.14 6.69 -36.36
CA ASP A 25 20.92 6.73 -37.81
C ASP A 25 20.84 5.42 -38.65
N ASP A 26 19.86 5.22 -39.46
CA ASP A 26 19.48 5.78 -40.76
C ASP A 26 18.68 4.79 -41.62
N SER A 27 17.81 5.36 -42.44
CA SER A 27 17.30 4.95 -43.77
C SER A 27 15.99 4.16 -43.89
N THR A 28 14.98 4.96 -44.25
CA THR A 28 14.08 4.87 -45.42
C THR A 28 13.47 3.55 -45.85
N THR A 29 12.16 3.46 -45.89
CA THR A 29 11.32 3.48 -47.12
C THR A 29 9.82 3.32 -46.78
N GLU A 30 9.04 4.29 -47.26
CA GLU A 30 7.61 4.13 -47.58
C GLU A 30 7.40 3.30 -48.87
N PRO A 31 6.21 2.75 -49.12
CA PRO A 31 5.20 3.47 -49.88
C PRO A 31 3.74 3.24 -49.60
N LYS A 32 3.00 4.33 -49.69
CA LYS A 32 1.70 4.66 -50.30
C LYS A 32 0.57 3.59 -50.50
N SER A 33 -0.55 3.97 -49.93
CA SER A 33 -1.85 4.36 -50.51
C SER A 33 -2.80 3.31 -51.05
N SER A 34 -4.06 3.37 -50.61
CA SER A 34 -5.17 3.66 -51.52
C SER A 34 -6.44 4.05 -50.75
N GLU A 35 -7.01 5.15 -51.20
CA GLU A 35 -8.32 5.70 -50.90
C GLU A 35 -9.45 4.82 -51.43
N ALA A 36 -10.61 4.87 -50.78
CA ALA A 36 -11.91 4.87 -51.48
C ALA A 36 -12.96 5.54 -50.62
N THR A 37 -13.48 6.62 -51.18
CA THR A 37 -14.62 7.45 -50.83
C THR A 37 -15.97 6.80 -51.13
N SER A 38 -17.03 7.19 -50.36
CA SER A 38 -18.30 7.71 -50.86
C SER A 38 -19.25 7.99 -49.71
N GLU A 39 -19.60 9.26 -49.51
CA GLU A 39 -20.85 10.03 -49.79
C GLU A 39 -22.08 9.55 -48.99
N ALA A 40 -22.46 10.35 -48.10
CA ALA A 40 -23.47 11.38 -47.87
C ALA A 40 -24.95 11.02 -48.18
N ALA A 41 -25.79 11.18 -47.19
CA ALA A 41 -27.13 11.73 -47.34
C ALA A 41 -27.70 12.29 -46.02
N SER A 42 -28.23 13.44 -46.14
CA SER A 42 -28.71 14.45 -45.23
C SER A 42 -30.06 14.22 -44.57
N SER A 43 -30.23 14.97 -43.48
CA SER A 43 -31.40 15.71 -42.95
C SER A 43 -32.38 14.90 -42.09
N GLU A 44 -32.73 15.34 -40.88
CA GLU A 44 -33.61 16.46 -40.58
C GLU A 44 -33.63 16.82 -39.09
N ASP A 45 -33.84 18.07 -38.80
CA ASP A 45 -34.07 18.74 -37.54
C ASP A 45 -35.14 18.07 -36.67
N ALA A 46 -34.81 17.91 -35.38
CA ALA A 46 -35.82 17.91 -34.32
C ALA A 46 -35.20 18.51 -33.06
N SER A 47 -35.60 19.73 -32.76
CA SER A 47 -35.43 20.40 -31.49
C SER A 47 -35.96 19.53 -30.36
N SER A 48 -35.12 19.19 -29.39
CA SER A 48 -35.55 18.74 -28.08
C SER A 48 -34.90 19.60 -27.01
N GLU A 49 -35.75 20.13 -26.20
CA GLU A 49 -35.55 20.97 -25.04
C GLU A 49 -34.42 20.42 -24.15
N GLU A 50 -33.56 21.35 -23.72
CA GLU A 50 -32.69 21.15 -22.58
C GLU A 50 -33.52 20.83 -21.34
N ALA A 51 -33.59 19.56 -20.98
CA ALA A 51 -33.97 19.17 -19.65
C ALA A 51 -32.70 19.30 -18.79
N SER A 52 -32.65 20.40 -18.04
CA SER A 52 -31.74 20.50 -16.89
C SER A 52 -32.02 19.31 -15.98
N SER A 53 -31.17 18.33 -15.97
CA SER A 53 -31.09 17.36 -14.87
C SER A 53 -30.65 18.13 -13.63
N GLU A 54 -31.62 18.49 -12.78
CA GLU A 54 -31.33 18.82 -11.40
C GLU A 54 -30.63 17.58 -10.79
N ASP A 55 -29.37 17.76 -10.49
CA ASP A 55 -28.53 16.81 -9.76
C ASP A 55 -29.12 16.65 -8.35
N ALA A 56 -29.87 15.59 -8.13
CA ALA A 56 -30.46 15.26 -6.84
C ALA A 56 -29.46 14.37 -6.09
N SER A 57 -28.65 14.99 -5.31
CA SER A 57 -28.10 14.70 -3.98
C SER A 57 -26.79 15.46 -3.83
N GLY A 58 -26.83 16.62 -3.19
CA GLY A 58 -25.60 17.32 -2.79
C GLY A 58 -24.89 16.50 -1.71
N ALA A 59 -24.09 15.51 -2.12
CA ALA A 59 -23.16 14.87 -1.21
C ALA A 59 -22.25 15.96 -0.61
N ALA A 60 -21.96 15.86 0.68
CA ALA A 60 -21.07 16.79 1.34
C ALA A 60 -19.71 16.76 0.65
N LYS A 61 -19.16 17.92 0.32
CA LYS A 61 -17.85 18.07 -0.35
C LYS A 61 -17.11 19.28 0.20
N ILE A 62 -15.79 19.26 0.07
CA ILE A 62 -14.97 20.43 0.33
C ILE A 62 -14.90 21.24 -0.97
N GLU A 63 -15.39 22.49 -0.92
CA GLU A 63 -15.41 23.36 -2.09
C GLU A 63 -13.99 23.83 -2.45
N ALA A 64 -13.75 23.99 -3.76
CA ALA A 64 -12.49 24.51 -4.28
C ALA A 64 -12.27 25.95 -3.79
N PRO A 65 -11.18 26.28 -3.07
CA PRO A 65 -10.94 27.62 -2.60
C PRO A 65 -10.62 28.58 -3.75
N SER A 66 -11.15 29.83 -3.70
CA SER A 66 -10.78 30.85 -4.69
C SER A 66 -9.30 31.24 -4.53
N THR A 67 -8.59 31.34 -5.66
CA THR A 67 -7.21 31.85 -5.69
C THR A 67 -7.12 33.38 -5.77
N ASP A 68 -8.24 34.09 -5.73
CA ASP A 68 -8.29 35.55 -5.82
C ASP A 68 -7.49 36.21 -4.70
N GLY A 69 -6.48 36.97 -5.06
CA GLY A 69 -5.62 37.68 -4.11
C GLY A 69 -4.55 36.81 -3.43
N TRP A 70 -4.39 35.55 -3.88
CA TRP A 70 -3.28 34.71 -3.39
C TRP A 70 -1.95 35.19 -3.94
N ASP A 71 -0.91 35.07 -3.12
CA ASP A 71 0.49 35.27 -3.45
C ASP A 71 1.34 34.08 -2.95
N ASP A 72 2.65 34.19 -3.02
CA ASP A 72 3.56 33.12 -2.60
C ASP A 72 3.40 32.70 -1.11
N SER A 73 2.79 33.54 -0.26
CA SER A 73 2.51 33.20 1.14
C SER A 73 1.42 32.12 1.29
N LYS A 74 0.65 31.87 0.23
CA LYS A 74 -0.38 30.81 0.16
C LYS A 74 0.16 29.50 -0.38
N LYS A 75 1.43 29.44 -0.78
CA LYS A 75 2.09 28.23 -1.24
C LYS A 75 2.18 27.20 -0.12
N ILE A 76 1.83 25.97 -0.45
CA ILE A 76 1.93 24.81 0.44
C ILE A 76 3.06 23.87 -0.01
N TYR A 77 3.59 23.13 0.92
CA TYR A 77 4.66 22.17 0.67
C TYR A 77 4.17 20.73 0.92
N ALA A 78 4.22 19.92 -0.14
CA ALA A 78 3.85 18.52 -0.12
C ALA A 78 5.14 17.69 -0.04
N TYR A 79 5.42 17.18 1.15
CA TYR A 79 6.60 16.36 1.40
C TYR A 79 6.37 14.92 0.95
N SER A 80 7.42 14.20 0.62
CA SER A 80 7.38 12.74 0.42
C SER A 80 8.77 12.13 0.54
N TRP A 81 8.83 10.85 0.83
CA TRP A 81 10.08 10.08 0.78
C TRP A 81 10.49 9.75 -0.65
N ASP A 82 9.53 9.56 -1.56
CA ASP A 82 9.72 9.26 -2.98
C ASP A 82 8.76 10.05 -3.87
N GLU A 83 8.65 9.68 -5.14
CA GLU A 83 7.80 10.38 -6.12
C GLU A 83 6.36 9.83 -6.19
N ASP A 84 6.00 8.81 -5.42
CA ASP A 84 4.69 8.17 -5.58
C ASP A 84 3.54 9.11 -5.22
N PHE A 85 3.65 9.79 -4.09
CA PHE A 85 2.66 10.79 -3.66
C PHE A 85 2.50 11.92 -4.68
N SER A 86 3.61 12.45 -5.20
CA SER A 86 3.56 13.54 -6.17
C SER A 86 2.88 13.12 -7.48
N LYS A 87 3.07 11.88 -7.92
CA LYS A 87 2.39 11.33 -9.11
C LYS A 87 0.87 11.30 -8.92
N LYS A 88 0.39 10.89 -7.75
CA LYS A 88 -1.04 10.85 -7.44
C LYS A 88 -1.62 12.24 -7.27
N LEU A 89 -0.96 13.12 -6.50
CA LEU A 89 -1.46 14.48 -6.30
C LEU A 89 -1.45 15.30 -7.61
N ASN A 90 -0.53 15.03 -8.53
CA ASN A 90 -0.53 15.67 -9.85
C ASN A 90 -1.79 15.30 -10.68
N ILE A 91 -2.42 14.16 -10.45
CA ILE A 91 -3.70 13.84 -11.10
C ILE A 91 -4.78 14.84 -10.65
N VAL A 92 -4.82 15.16 -9.36
CA VAL A 92 -5.70 16.21 -8.84
C VAL A 92 -5.34 17.59 -9.40
N LEU A 93 -4.04 17.93 -9.41
CA LEU A 93 -3.56 19.21 -9.94
C LEU A 93 -3.76 19.35 -11.45
N ASP A 94 -3.83 18.28 -12.20
CA ASP A 94 -4.19 18.31 -13.63
C ASP A 94 -5.68 18.62 -13.84
N LYS A 95 -6.54 18.15 -12.92
CA LYS A 95 -7.97 18.47 -12.88
C LYS A 95 -8.21 19.93 -12.42
N PHE A 96 -7.36 20.46 -11.55
CA PHE A 96 -7.43 21.80 -10.98
C PHE A 96 -6.12 22.58 -11.19
N PRO A 97 -5.81 22.99 -12.43
CA PRO A 97 -4.50 23.53 -12.78
C PRO A 97 -4.18 24.88 -12.14
N GLU A 98 -5.20 25.62 -11.65
CA GLU A 98 -5.05 26.89 -10.94
C GLU A 98 -4.28 26.79 -9.62
N TYR A 99 -4.17 25.58 -9.06
CA TYR A 99 -3.40 25.35 -7.82
C TYR A 99 -1.95 24.93 -8.04
N LYS A 100 -1.54 24.64 -9.28
CA LYS A 100 -0.18 24.13 -9.57
C LYS A 100 0.93 25.04 -9.05
N ASP A 101 0.75 26.35 -9.17
CA ASP A 101 1.75 27.34 -8.72
C ASP A 101 1.79 27.48 -7.18
N TYR A 102 0.78 26.93 -6.50
CA TYR A 102 0.67 26.98 -5.03
C TYR A 102 1.04 25.68 -4.34
N VAL A 103 1.48 24.66 -5.07
CA VAL A 103 1.94 23.38 -4.50
C VAL A 103 3.38 23.13 -4.89
N GLU A 104 4.27 23.07 -3.91
CA GLU A 104 5.66 22.68 -4.11
C GLU A 104 5.91 21.30 -3.52
N PHE A 105 6.40 20.38 -4.36
CA PHE A 105 6.79 19.04 -3.92
C PHE A 105 8.19 19.04 -3.33
N VAL A 106 8.36 18.42 -2.17
CA VAL A 106 9.64 18.23 -1.49
C VAL A 106 9.89 16.73 -1.35
N THR A 107 10.54 16.15 -2.36
CA THR A 107 10.91 14.72 -2.35
C THR A 107 12.27 14.53 -1.71
N LEU A 108 12.34 13.76 -0.63
CA LEU A 108 13.54 13.64 0.20
C LEU A 108 14.49 12.52 -0.28
N GLY A 109 13.99 11.52 -1.04
CA GLY A 109 14.80 10.37 -1.48
C GLY A 109 15.27 9.47 -0.34
N LEU A 110 14.43 9.33 0.69
CA LEU A 110 14.70 8.54 1.90
C LEU A 110 13.79 7.31 1.95
N GLY A 111 14.05 6.36 2.83
CA GLY A 111 13.10 5.28 3.10
C GLY A 111 11.89 5.81 3.89
N GLY A 112 10.65 5.49 3.48
CA GLY A 112 9.42 6.01 4.08
C GLY A 112 9.23 5.66 5.57
N THR A 113 9.84 4.56 6.02
CA THR A 113 9.82 4.12 7.43
C THR A 113 11.09 4.48 8.21
N SER A 114 12.05 5.18 7.56
CA SER A 114 13.36 5.45 8.16
C SER A 114 13.30 6.55 9.23
N ASP A 115 14.20 6.46 10.21
CA ASP A 115 14.40 7.52 11.20
C ASP A 115 14.89 8.83 10.56
N ASP A 116 15.61 8.74 9.43
CA ASP A 116 16.05 9.91 8.66
C ASP A 116 14.85 10.67 8.08
N TYR A 117 13.83 9.96 7.56
CA TYR A 117 12.60 10.58 7.09
C TYR A 117 11.84 11.26 8.24
N LYS A 118 11.65 10.56 9.36
CA LYS A 118 11.03 11.14 10.56
C LYS A 118 11.76 12.40 11.03
N THR A 119 13.09 12.34 11.12
CA THR A 119 13.92 13.47 11.54
C THR A 119 13.82 14.66 10.59
N ALA A 120 13.79 14.42 9.28
CA ALA A 120 13.68 15.47 8.27
C ALA A 120 12.33 16.20 8.37
N ILE A 121 11.22 15.46 8.50
CA ILE A 121 9.88 16.04 8.69
C ILE A 121 9.79 16.83 10.00
N ASP A 122 10.24 16.26 11.12
CA ASP A 122 10.21 16.95 12.43
C ASP A 122 11.06 18.22 12.44
N THR A 123 12.19 18.19 11.75
CA THR A 123 13.04 19.38 11.57
C THR A 123 12.29 20.44 10.76
N ALA A 124 11.65 20.07 9.67
CA ALA A 124 10.90 21.00 8.82
C ALA A 124 9.68 21.59 9.54
N LEU A 125 8.96 20.80 10.35
CA LEU A 125 7.85 21.26 11.18
C LEU A 125 8.26 22.34 12.20
N THR A 126 9.53 22.36 12.62
CA THR A 126 10.05 23.30 13.62
C THR A 126 10.84 24.47 13.03
N SER A 127 11.38 24.33 11.80
CA SER A 127 12.26 25.35 11.21
C SER A 127 11.53 26.55 10.63
N GLY A 128 10.27 26.41 10.26
CA GLY A 128 9.46 27.45 9.65
C GLY A 128 9.71 27.69 8.15
N ASP A 129 10.80 27.17 7.59
CA ASP A 129 11.08 27.20 6.16
C ASP A 129 10.42 25.99 5.47
N LYS A 130 9.68 26.23 4.38
CA LYS A 130 8.95 25.19 3.65
C LYS A 130 8.19 24.26 4.60
N TYR A 131 7.36 24.86 5.43
CA TYR A 131 6.60 24.13 6.45
C TYR A 131 5.79 22.99 5.83
N PRO A 132 5.94 21.71 6.30
CA PRO A 132 5.24 20.57 5.76
C PRO A 132 3.73 20.72 5.93
N THR A 133 3.04 21.02 4.82
CA THR A 133 1.57 21.11 4.82
C THR A 133 0.96 19.74 4.63
N LEU A 134 1.40 18.99 3.60
CA LEU A 134 0.98 17.62 3.37
C LEU A 134 2.14 16.69 3.75
N ILE A 135 1.88 15.79 4.68
CA ILE A 135 2.87 14.88 5.26
C ILE A 135 2.42 13.45 4.96
N PRO A 136 2.78 12.89 3.79
CA PRO A 136 2.60 11.48 3.53
C PRO A 136 3.48 10.67 4.49
N ALA A 137 2.91 9.61 5.02
CA ALA A 137 3.56 8.73 5.96
C ALA A 137 3.20 7.27 5.65
N ASP A 138 4.19 6.40 5.63
CA ASP A 138 3.94 4.97 5.56
C ASP A 138 3.10 4.52 6.77
N ASN A 139 2.24 3.50 6.57
CA ASN A 139 1.39 2.94 7.62
C ASN A 139 2.16 2.61 8.92
N ASP A 140 3.39 2.13 8.82
CA ASP A 140 4.17 1.76 10.01
C ASP A 140 4.65 2.98 10.82
N VAL A 141 4.61 4.19 10.24
CA VAL A 141 5.08 5.41 10.92
C VAL A 141 4.05 6.54 11.01
N ALA A 142 2.92 6.43 10.32
CA ALA A 142 1.93 7.52 10.26
C ALA A 142 1.41 7.92 11.64
N LYS A 143 1.21 6.96 12.55
CA LYS A 143 0.77 7.20 13.91
C LYS A 143 1.76 8.04 14.73
N TYR A 144 3.05 8.03 14.39
CA TYR A 144 4.06 8.88 15.02
C TYR A 144 3.75 10.37 14.90
N TRP A 145 3.14 10.79 13.77
CA TRP A 145 2.70 12.16 13.58
C TRP A 145 1.21 12.34 13.85
N SER A 146 0.37 11.40 13.43
CA SER A 146 -1.08 11.52 13.56
C SER A 146 -1.56 11.51 15.01
N GLU A 147 -0.83 10.89 15.93
CA GLU A 147 -1.15 10.87 17.36
C GLU A 147 -0.56 12.06 18.14
N ASP A 148 0.19 12.97 17.47
CA ASP A 148 0.78 14.17 18.09
C ASP A 148 0.02 15.43 17.67
N ASP A 149 -0.86 15.91 18.56
CA ASP A 149 -1.68 17.11 18.36
C ASP A 149 -0.85 18.41 18.22
N SER A 150 0.42 18.39 18.58
CA SER A 150 1.32 19.52 18.36
C SER A 150 1.85 19.60 16.93
N LYS A 151 1.81 18.49 16.17
CA LYS A 151 2.37 18.37 14.84
C LYS A 151 1.33 18.39 13.71
N THR A 152 0.16 17.74 13.92
CA THR A 152 -0.83 17.53 12.87
C THR A 152 -2.21 18.05 13.25
N ALA A 153 -2.95 18.52 12.24
CA ALA A 153 -4.30 19.02 12.38
C ALA A 153 -5.32 17.90 12.47
N ASN A 154 -6.45 18.17 13.13
CA ASN A 154 -7.66 17.38 13.01
C ASN A 154 -8.37 17.75 11.70
N LEU A 155 -8.54 16.82 10.79
CA LEU A 155 -9.14 17.06 9.47
C LEU A 155 -10.63 17.41 9.55
N TYR A 156 -11.34 17.02 10.62
CA TYR A 156 -12.72 17.46 10.84
C TYR A 156 -12.77 18.98 11.03
N ASP A 157 -11.77 19.59 11.69
CA ASP A 157 -11.68 21.06 11.84
C ASP A 157 -11.36 21.75 10.50
N LEU A 158 -10.85 21.01 9.51
CA LEU A 158 -10.58 21.48 8.16
C LEU A 158 -11.74 21.25 7.19
N GLY A 159 -12.87 20.73 7.68
CA GLY A 159 -14.10 20.58 6.90
C GLY A 159 -14.41 19.15 6.43
N PHE A 160 -13.58 18.16 6.72
CA PHE A 160 -13.94 16.75 6.49
C PHE A 160 -15.13 16.34 7.33
N THR A 161 -15.93 15.42 6.82
CA THR A 161 -17.07 14.83 7.55
C THR A 161 -17.10 13.32 7.34
N ASP A 162 -17.78 12.62 8.22
CA ASP A 162 -18.01 11.16 8.08
C ASP A 162 -18.76 10.81 6.79
N GLU A 163 -19.62 11.71 6.31
CA GLU A 163 -20.35 11.53 5.06
C GLU A 163 -19.43 11.53 3.85
N MET A 164 -18.42 12.42 3.81
CA MET A 164 -17.40 12.45 2.75
C MET A 164 -16.59 11.15 2.71
N LEU A 165 -16.39 10.52 3.87
CA LEU A 165 -15.64 9.28 4.02
C LEU A 165 -16.51 8.01 3.89
N ALA A 166 -17.78 8.13 3.50
CA ALA A 166 -18.68 6.99 3.41
C ALA A 166 -18.22 5.92 2.40
N ASN A 167 -17.50 6.33 1.36
CA ASN A 167 -16.92 5.43 0.36
C ASN A 167 -15.51 4.92 0.71
N SER A 168 -14.91 5.36 1.81
CA SER A 168 -13.64 4.79 2.31
C SER A 168 -13.89 3.42 2.93
N TYR A 169 -12.90 2.53 2.84
CA TYR A 169 -12.94 1.28 3.60
C TYR A 169 -12.79 1.54 5.09
N ASP A 170 -13.48 0.76 5.90
CA ASP A 170 -13.56 0.98 7.35
C ASP A 170 -12.20 0.93 8.03
N PHE A 171 -11.31 0.04 7.60
CA PHE A 171 -9.95 -0.07 8.14
C PHE A 171 -9.16 1.23 7.99
N ALA A 172 -9.30 1.91 6.85
CA ALA A 172 -8.55 3.14 6.56
C ALA A 172 -9.04 4.30 7.43
N LYS A 173 -10.37 4.40 7.62
CA LYS A 173 -10.97 5.39 8.53
C LYS A 173 -10.61 5.10 9.99
N GLN A 174 -10.68 3.83 10.41
CA GLN A 174 -10.28 3.42 11.77
C GLN A 174 -8.82 3.77 12.06
N TYR A 175 -7.92 3.45 11.15
CA TYR A 175 -6.50 3.77 11.30
C TYR A 175 -6.26 5.29 11.35
N GLY A 176 -6.93 6.06 10.48
CA GLY A 176 -6.78 7.52 10.40
C GLY A 176 -7.41 8.30 11.55
N THR A 177 -8.20 7.64 12.41
CA THR A 177 -8.92 8.27 13.52
C THR A 177 -8.25 7.93 14.85
N THR A 178 -7.92 8.96 15.63
CA THR A 178 -7.34 8.84 16.97
C THR A 178 -8.16 9.68 17.94
N ASN A 179 -8.62 9.10 19.04
CA ASN A 179 -9.41 9.79 20.10
C ASN A 179 -10.66 10.53 19.55
N GLY A 180 -11.23 10.06 18.45
CA GLY A 180 -12.39 10.69 17.81
C GLY A 180 -12.06 11.82 16.85
N GLU A 181 -10.79 12.10 16.62
CA GLU A 181 -10.30 13.07 15.64
C GLU A 181 -9.79 12.34 14.37
N LEU A 182 -10.14 12.84 13.21
CA LEU A 182 -9.58 12.38 11.94
C LEU A 182 -8.22 13.04 11.73
N LYS A 183 -7.14 12.29 11.86
CA LYS A 183 -5.77 12.82 11.86
C LYS A 183 -5.04 12.60 10.53
N CYS A 184 -5.44 11.60 9.77
CA CYS A 184 -4.89 11.34 8.44
C CYS A 184 -5.90 10.59 7.56
N VAL A 185 -5.72 10.70 6.25
CA VAL A 185 -6.49 10.00 5.23
C VAL A 185 -5.56 9.34 4.21
N THR A 186 -6.05 8.34 3.50
CA THR A 186 -5.28 7.64 2.46
C THR A 186 -6.07 7.54 1.17
N TRP A 187 -5.38 7.67 0.03
CA TRP A 187 -5.96 7.32 -1.27
C TRP A 187 -5.86 5.82 -1.58
N GLN A 188 -4.99 5.08 -0.89
CA GLN A 188 -4.69 3.68 -1.18
C GLN A 188 -5.54 2.73 -0.33
N ALA A 189 -6.03 1.66 -0.97
CA ALA A 189 -6.42 0.43 -0.30
C ALA A 189 -5.34 -0.61 -0.57
N THR A 190 -4.34 -0.70 0.30
CA THR A 190 -3.23 -1.64 0.16
C THR A 190 -3.62 -3.05 0.59
N ALA A 191 -4.77 -3.48 0.09
CA ALA A 191 -5.36 -4.77 0.40
C ALA A 191 -4.46 -5.92 -0.07
N GLY A 192 -4.18 -6.83 0.83
CA GLY A 192 -3.37 -8.01 0.60
C GLY A 192 -4.05 -8.99 -0.36
N SER A 193 -3.23 -9.69 -1.12
CA SER A 193 -3.62 -10.77 -2.01
C SER A 193 -2.49 -11.78 -2.15
N VAL A 194 -2.79 -12.93 -2.70
CA VAL A 194 -1.79 -13.94 -3.07
C VAL A 194 -1.64 -13.91 -4.59
N TYR A 195 -0.46 -13.50 -5.06
CA TYR A 195 -0.08 -13.57 -6.46
C TYR A 195 0.52 -14.94 -6.75
N TYR A 196 -0.08 -15.70 -7.66
CA TYR A 196 0.35 -17.06 -7.98
C TYR A 196 0.79 -17.20 -9.43
N ARG A 197 1.72 -18.11 -9.67
CA ARG A 197 2.23 -18.50 -10.99
C ARG A 197 1.21 -19.35 -11.72
N ARG A 198 0.69 -18.85 -12.85
CA ARG A 198 -0.31 -19.54 -13.67
C ARG A 198 0.22 -20.83 -14.30
N ASP A 199 1.45 -20.82 -14.76
CA ASP A 199 2.10 -22.00 -15.35
C ASP A 199 2.25 -23.13 -14.31
N ILE A 200 2.71 -22.82 -13.09
CA ILE A 200 2.82 -23.81 -12.01
C ILE A 200 1.43 -24.29 -11.57
N ALA A 201 0.43 -23.40 -11.48
CA ALA A 201 -0.94 -23.78 -11.17
C ALA A 201 -1.49 -24.79 -12.19
N LYS A 202 -1.32 -24.53 -13.50
CA LYS A 202 -1.72 -25.47 -14.57
C LYS A 202 -1.02 -26.82 -14.45
N GLU A 203 0.29 -26.81 -14.21
CA GLU A 203 1.08 -28.03 -14.13
C GLU A 203 0.70 -28.88 -12.91
N VAL A 204 0.57 -28.26 -11.73
CA VAL A 204 0.44 -28.97 -10.45
C VAL A 204 -1.01 -29.13 -9.99
N LEU A 205 -1.82 -28.08 -10.14
CA LEU A 205 -3.23 -28.08 -9.70
C LEU A 205 -4.19 -28.42 -10.85
N GLY A 206 -3.68 -28.49 -12.10
CA GLY A 206 -4.49 -28.78 -13.28
C GLY A 206 -5.34 -27.61 -13.77
N THR A 207 -5.18 -26.43 -13.20
CA THR A 207 -5.94 -25.22 -13.54
C THR A 207 -5.18 -23.97 -13.13
N ASP A 208 -5.35 -22.87 -13.89
CA ASP A 208 -4.92 -21.54 -13.51
C ASP A 208 -6.10 -20.57 -13.30
N ASP A 209 -7.31 -21.10 -13.23
CA ASP A 209 -8.51 -20.32 -12.94
C ASP A 209 -8.45 -19.75 -11.53
N PRO A 210 -8.58 -18.40 -11.36
CA PRO A 210 -8.44 -17.76 -10.04
C PRO A 210 -9.41 -18.30 -9.00
N ALA A 211 -10.65 -18.66 -9.38
CA ALA A 211 -11.63 -19.18 -8.43
C ALA A 211 -11.19 -20.57 -7.89
N LYS A 212 -10.60 -21.40 -8.74
CA LYS A 212 -10.09 -22.72 -8.34
C LYS A 212 -8.82 -22.62 -7.52
N VAL A 213 -7.93 -21.68 -7.84
CA VAL A 213 -6.74 -21.42 -7.04
C VAL A 213 -7.14 -20.84 -5.67
N GLN A 214 -8.16 -19.97 -5.62
CA GLN A 214 -8.71 -19.49 -4.34
C GLN A 214 -9.23 -20.65 -3.49
N GLU A 215 -9.94 -21.64 -4.05
CA GLU A 215 -10.37 -22.83 -3.30
C GLU A 215 -9.18 -23.59 -2.68
N ALA A 216 -8.05 -23.67 -3.41
CA ALA A 216 -6.82 -24.33 -2.96
C ALA A 216 -6.05 -23.54 -1.89
N LEU A 217 -6.32 -22.24 -1.73
CA LEU A 217 -5.65 -21.34 -0.80
C LEU A 217 -6.62 -20.71 0.22
N ALA A 218 -7.87 -21.18 0.32
CA ALA A 218 -8.95 -20.54 1.06
C ALA A 218 -8.78 -20.54 2.59
N SER A 219 -7.83 -21.27 3.12
CA SER A 219 -7.50 -21.31 4.55
C SER A 219 -6.04 -21.75 4.73
N TRP A 220 -5.49 -21.58 5.93
CA TRP A 220 -4.14 -22.07 6.25
C TRP A 220 -4.04 -23.60 6.10
N ASP A 221 -5.08 -24.35 6.40
CA ASP A 221 -5.11 -25.80 6.16
C ASP A 221 -5.01 -26.12 4.67
N LYS A 222 -5.78 -25.42 3.83
CA LYS A 222 -5.73 -25.56 2.37
C LYS A 222 -4.39 -25.10 1.79
N PHE A 223 -3.82 -24.03 2.34
CA PHE A 223 -2.49 -23.57 1.98
C PHE A 223 -1.44 -24.69 2.20
N PHE A 224 -1.45 -25.36 3.36
CA PHE A 224 -0.52 -26.44 3.63
C PHE A 224 -0.80 -27.72 2.84
N GLU A 225 -2.06 -28.09 2.55
CA GLU A 225 -2.42 -29.18 1.62
C GLU A 225 -1.84 -28.91 0.21
N THR A 226 -1.94 -27.66 -0.24
CA THR A 226 -1.38 -27.19 -1.52
C THR A 226 0.14 -27.19 -1.48
N ALA A 227 0.76 -26.78 -0.36
CA ALA A 227 2.21 -26.82 -0.18
C ALA A 227 2.77 -28.24 -0.30
N GLU A 228 2.09 -29.24 0.27
CA GLU A 228 2.48 -30.66 0.11
C GLU A 228 2.38 -31.12 -1.34
N THR A 229 1.31 -30.73 -2.04
CA THR A 229 1.10 -31.07 -3.46
C THR A 229 2.19 -30.45 -4.33
N LEU A 230 2.52 -29.18 -4.11
CA LEU A 230 3.59 -28.47 -4.81
C LEU A 230 4.96 -29.09 -4.52
N LYS A 231 5.26 -29.39 -3.25
CA LYS A 231 6.51 -30.05 -2.85
C LYS A 231 6.70 -31.39 -3.53
N ALA A 232 5.64 -32.20 -3.62
CA ALA A 232 5.69 -33.50 -4.32
C ALA A 232 6.01 -33.35 -5.81
N ALA A 233 5.64 -32.21 -6.42
CA ALA A 233 5.95 -31.87 -7.81
C ALA A 233 7.30 -31.11 -7.97
N GLY A 234 8.03 -30.88 -6.87
CA GLY A 234 9.34 -30.21 -6.89
C GLY A 234 9.28 -28.68 -6.86
N TYR A 235 8.15 -28.12 -6.41
CA TYR A 235 7.94 -26.68 -6.23
C TYR A 235 7.92 -26.29 -4.75
N LYS A 236 8.03 -24.99 -4.50
CA LYS A 236 7.87 -24.33 -3.20
C LYS A 236 6.59 -23.49 -3.23
N ILE A 237 5.84 -23.44 -2.12
CA ILE A 237 4.64 -22.63 -2.11
C ILE A 237 4.95 -21.13 -2.02
N VAL A 238 5.95 -20.75 -1.20
CA VAL A 238 6.45 -19.37 -1.05
C VAL A 238 7.96 -19.32 -1.17
N SER A 239 8.53 -18.13 -1.35
CA SER A 239 9.99 -17.94 -1.40
C SER A 239 10.61 -18.06 -0.01
N GLY A 240 9.99 -17.45 0.99
CA GLY A 240 10.41 -17.52 2.39
C GLY A 240 9.26 -17.55 3.36
N ALA A 241 9.48 -18.04 4.57
CA ALA A 241 8.45 -17.99 5.62
C ALA A 241 7.96 -16.56 5.94
N PRO A 242 8.77 -15.49 5.84
CA PRO A 242 8.29 -14.13 6.02
C PRO A 242 7.21 -13.66 5.03
N ASP A 243 7.03 -14.32 3.89
CA ASP A 243 6.03 -13.92 2.89
C ASP A 243 4.60 -13.91 3.46
N VAL A 244 4.31 -14.73 4.47
CA VAL A 244 2.96 -14.87 5.04
C VAL A 244 2.71 -13.97 6.26
N LYS A 245 3.71 -13.20 6.70
CA LYS A 245 3.67 -12.52 8.00
C LYS A 245 2.53 -11.52 8.16
N TYR A 246 2.30 -10.66 7.17
CA TYR A 246 1.25 -9.65 7.23
C TYR A 246 -0.15 -10.29 7.27
N ALA A 247 -0.35 -11.39 6.54
CA ALA A 247 -1.60 -12.13 6.54
C ALA A 247 -1.95 -12.77 7.90
N ILE A 248 -0.96 -12.94 8.78
CA ILE A 248 -1.19 -13.46 10.13
C ILE A 248 -1.19 -12.33 11.15
N TRP A 249 -0.28 -11.36 11.06
CA TRP A 249 -0.22 -10.24 12.01
C TRP A 249 -1.51 -9.41 12.02
N ASP A 250 -2.15 -9.20 10.87
CA ASP A 250 -3.41 -8.44 10.78
C ASP A 250 -4.64 -9.17 11.37
N THR A 251 -4.47 -10.42 11.81
CA THR A 251 -5.52 -11.13 12.59
C THR A 251 -5.48 -10.81 14.10
N GLN A 252 -4.65 -9.85 14.49
CA GLN A 252 -4.51 -9.35 15.84
C GLN A 252 -5.87 -8.97 16.45
N SER A 253 -6.21 -9.63 17.55
CA SER A 253 -7.53 -9.53 18.20
C SER A 253 -7.62 -8.41 19.25
N GLN A 254 -6.47 -7.84 19.62
CA GLN A 254 -6.31 -6.73 20.57
C GLN A 254 -5.01 -5.99 20.29
N PRO A 255 -4.87 -4.72 20.72
CA PRO A 255 -3.60 -4.01 20.65
C PRO A 255 -2.50 -4.77 21.39
N TRP A 256 -1.30 -4.85 20.78
CA TRP A 256 -0.15 -5.45 21.48
C TRP A 256 0.39 -4.55 22.58
N VAL A 257 0.14 -3.25 22.49
CA VAL A 257 0.46 -2.30 23.55
C VAL A 257 -0.80 -1.55 23.96
N THR A 258 -1.04 -1.52 25.25
CA THR A 258 -2.10 -0.71 25.86
C THR A 258 -1.48 0.34 26.75
N ASP A 259 -2.03 1.56 26.75
CA ASP A 259 -1.64 2.65 27.63
C ASP A 259 -2.84 3.04 28.50
N ASP A 260 -2.67 3.00 29.82
CA ASP A 260 -3.66 3.43 30.78
C ASP A 260 -3.48 4.90 31.24
N GLY A 261 -2.58 5.64 30.56
CA GLY A 261 -2.20 7.01 30.87
C GLY A 261 -1.11 7.13 31.94
N SER A 262 -0.68 6.00 32.51
CA SER A 262 0.42 5.95 33.50
C SER A 262 1.50 4.94 33.10
N LYS A 263 1.14 3.92 32.36
CA LYS A 263 2.02 2.82 31.97
C LYS A 263 1.59 2.19 30.66
N GLU A 264 2.55 1.99 29.76
CA GLU A 264 2.39 1.12 28.61
C GLU A 264 2.63 -0.35 29.03
N THR A 265 1.74 -1.22 28.59
CA THR A 265 1.78 -2.66 28.91
C THR A 265 1.74 -3.49 27.63
N LEU A 266 2.67 -4.45 27.51
CA LEU A 266 2.73 -5.39 26.39
C LEU A 266 1.80 -6.58 26.62
N THR A 267 0.89 -6.83 25.67
CA THR A 267 0.01 -7.99 25.66
C THR A 267 -0.01 -8.61 24.27
N LEU A 268 0.98 -9.44 23.97
CA LEU A 268 1.06 -10.17 22.71
C LEU A 268 -0.10 -11.17 22.64
N ASP A 269 -0.88 -11.09 21.55
CA ASP A 269 -1.98 -12.02 21.33
C ASP A 269 -1.57 -13.24 20.51
N LYS A 270 -2.53 -14.10 20.21
CA LYS A 270 -2.28 -15.36 19.48
C LYS A 270 -1.69 -15.18 18.08
N SER A 271 -1.89 -14.02 17.42
CA SER A 271 -1.36 -13.78 16.08
C SER A 271 0.18 -13.90 16.04
N VAL A 272 0.86 -13.54 17.13
CA VAL A 272 2.32 -13.69 17.25
C VAL A 272 2.74 -15.16 17.26
N THR A 273 2.09 -15.97 18.11
CA THR A 273 2.39 -17.42 18.21
C THR A 273 1.96 -18.16 16.94
N GLU A 274 0.81 -17.81 16.35
CA GLU A 274 0.34 -18.36 15.08
C GLU A 274 1.33 -18.08 13.94
N TYR A 275 1.92 -16.88 13.89
CA TYR A 275 2.97 -16.59 12.91
C TYR A 275 4.23 -17.40 13.15
N LEU A 276 4.74 -17.43 14.39
CA LEU A 276 5.94 -18.20 14.73
C LEU A 276 5.80 -19.68 14.38
N GLU A 277 4.67 -20.29 14.71
CA GLU A 277 4.37 -21.69 14.41
C GLU A 277 4.18 -21.95 12.91
N THR A 278 3.49 -21.03 12.20
CA THR A 278 3.30 -21.12 10.74
C THR A 278 4.63 -20.99 10.01
N ALA A 279 5.46 -20.03 10.38
CA ALA A 279 6.79 -19.84 9.82
C ALA A 279 7.68 -21.08 10.06
N LYS A 280 7.64 -21.64 11.26
CA LYS A 280 8.35 -22.89 11.61
C LYS A 280 7.87 -24.07 10.78
N LYS A 281 6.56 -24.21 10.58
CA LYS A 281 5.97 -25.27 9.74
C LYS A 281 6.37 -25.14 8.27
N ILE A 282 6.45 -23.90 7.73
CA ILE A 282 6.96 -23.63 6.37
C ILE A 282 8.43 -24.08 6.28
N TYR A 283 9.24 -23.70 7.27
CA TYR A 283 10.66 -24.00 7.31
C TYR A 283 10.91 -25.53 7.43
N ASP A 284 10.33 -26.20 8.42
CA ASP A 284 10.52 -27.63 8.68
C ASP A 284 9.92 -28.51 7.58
N GLY A 285 8.82 -28.06 6.98
CA GLY A 285 8.18 -28.71 5.84
C GLY A 285 8.97 -28.57 4.54
N GLU A 286 10.01 -27.71 4.51
CA GLU A 286 10.75 -27.38 3.28
C GLU A 286 9.85 -26.83 2.19
N TYR A 287 8.82 -26.03 2.57
CA TYR A 287 7.85 -25.46 1.65
C TYR A 287 8.29 -24.14 1.01
N SER A 288 9.47 -23.63 1.40
CA SER A 288 10.08 -22.42 0.85
C SER A 288 11.56 -22.64 0.51
N ASN A 289 12.16 -21.65 -0.17
CA ASN A 289 13.61 -21.56 -0.39
C ASN A 289 14.34 -20.93 0.81
N ASN A 290 13.62 -20.63 1.89
CA ASN A 290 14.15 -19.98 3.10
C ASN A 290 14.82 -18.64 2.83
N THR A 291 14.29 -17.86 1.90
CA THR A 291 14.74 -16.50 1.61
C THR A 291 14.24 -15.51 2.66
N SER A 292 14.90 -14.37 2.76
CA SER A 292 14.42 -13.20 3.50
C SER A 292 13.78 -12.20 2.54
N MET A 293 12.68 -11.57 2.94
CA MET A 293 12.06 -10.51 2.13
C MET A 293 13.08 -9.43 1.79
N TRP A 294 13.02 -8.95 0.55
CA TRP A 294 13.90 -7.92 -0.02
C TRP A 294 15.33 -8.35 -0.32
N ASP A 295 15.74 -9.58 0.01
CA ASP A 295 17.03 -10.11 -0.41
C ASP A 295 17.05 -10.42 -1.92
N ASN A 296 18.24 -10.43 -2.51
CA ASN A 296 18.43 -10.78 -3.93
C ASN A 296 17.90 -12.18 -4.28
N SER A 297 17.99 -13.13 -3.35
CA SER A 297 17.46 -14.49 -3.52
C SER A 297 15.94 -14.51 -3.59
N TRP A 298 15.27 -13.74 -2.72
CA TRP A 298 13.83 -13.55 -2.71
C TRP A 298 13.34 -12.89 -4.00
N ALA A 299 14.04 -11.83 -4.44
CA ALA A 299 13.75 -11.16 -5.71
C ALA A 299 13.96 -12.08 -6.93
N ALA A 300 14.99 -12.93 -6.90
CA ALA A 300 15.26 -13.89 -7.98
C ALA A 300 14.16 -14.95 -8.13
N ASP A 301 13.48 -15.29 -7.04
CA ASP A 301 12.39 -16.28 -7.04
C ASP A 301 11.11 -15.78 -7.74
N MET A 302 11.03 -14.49 -8.10
CA MET A 302 9.91 -13.92 -8.89
C MET A 302 10.00 -14.22 -10.39
N LYS A 303 11.15 -14.71 -10.86
CA LYS A 303 11.38 -15.03 -12.28
C LYS A 303 10.72 -16.33 -12.69
N ASP A 304 10.46 -16.47 -14.01
CA ASP A 304 9.76 -17.63 -14.56
C ASP A 304 10.52 -18.97 -14.45
N ASP A 305 11.83 -18.93 -14.30
CA ASP A 305 12.66 -20.12 -14.09
C ASP A 305 12.71 -20.58 -12.63
N SER A 306 12.15 -19.79 -11.71
CA SER A 306 12.00 -20.16 -10.31
C SER A 306 10.96 -21.26 -10.11
N LYS A 307 11.12 -21.99 -9.01
CA LYS A 307 10.20 -23.03 -8.54
C LYS A 307 9.25 -22.57 -7.43
N VAL A 308 9.10 -21.25 -7.24
CA VAL A 308 8.20 -20.66 -6.24
C VAL A 308 6.83 -20.42 -6.87
N PHE A 309 5.79 -20.87 -6.18
CA PHE A 309 4.42 -20.82 -6.65
C PHE A 309 3.75 -19.47 -6.43
N CYS A 310 3.89 -18.88 -5.22
CA CYS A 310 3.17 -17.66 -4.94
C CYS A 310 3.94 -16.71 -4.01
N TYR A 311 3.47 -15.45 -4.02
CA TYR A 311 3.86 -14.37 -3.12
C TYR A 311 2.63 -13.76 -2.46
N PHE A 312 2.70 -13.48 -1.18
CA PHE A 312 1.75 -12.61 -0.51
C PHE A 312 2.16 -11.16 -0.77
N GLY A 313 1.25 -10.37 -1.32
CA GLY A 313 1.54 -9.01 -1.77
C GLY A 313 0.32 -8.09 -1.64
N CYS A 314 0.44 -6.91 -2.20
CA CYS A 314 -0.59 -5.89 -2.24
C CYS A 314 -0.51 -5.17 -3.61
N PRO A 315 -1.39 -4.19 -3.96
CA PRO A 315 -1.42 -3.60 -5.29
C PRO A 315 -0.08 -3.05 -5.78
N TRP A 316 0.63 -2.25 -4.97
CA TRP A 316 1.93 -1.67 -5.35
C TRP A 316 3.05 -2.71 -5.54
N PHE A 317 2.90 -3.91 -4.94
CA PHE A 317 3.91 -4.96 -5.03
C PHE A 317 4.08 -5.52 -6.45
N ILE A 318 3.06 -5.42 -7.31
CA ILE A 318 3.16 -5.81 -8.73
C ILE A 318 4.32 -5.07 -9.41
N GLY A 319 4.48 -3.77 -9.19
CA GLY A 319 5.59 -3.00 -9.74
C GLY A 319 6.96 -3.54 -9.29
N SER A 320 7.08 -3.96 -8.03
CA SER A 320 8.28 -4.61 -7.50
C SER A 320 8.53 -5.97 -8.16
N MET A 321 7.49 -6.78 -8.34
CA MET A 321 7.59 -8.08 -9.01
C MET A 321 8.08 -7.91 -10.46
N GLN A 322 7.50 -6.98 -11.23
CA GLN A 322 7.93 -6.65 -12.59
C GLN A 322 9.38 -6.17 -12.63
N GLY A 323 9.77 -5.29 -11.70
CA GLY A 323 11.15 -4.80 -11.56
C GLY A 323 12.16 -5.91 -11.28
N ASN A 324 11.74 -6.99 -10.63
CA ASN A 324 12.56 -8.18 -10.33
C ASN A 324 12.49 -9.27 -11.40
N GLY A 325 11.75 -9.04 -12.51
CA GLY A 325 11.73 -9.92 -13.67
C GLY A 325 10.58 -10.92 -13.71
N ALA A 326 9.51 -10.69 -12.93
CA ALA A 326 8.26 -11.41 -13.09
C ALA A 326 7.62 -11.04 -14.45
N THR A 327 7.18 -12.04 -15.21
CA THR A 327 6.66 -11.85 -16.57
C THR A 327 5.17 -11.55 -16.56
N ASP A 328 4.76 -10.51 -17.27
CA ASP A 328 3.37 -10.15 -17.47
C ASP A 328 2.58 -11.33 -18.09
N GLY A 329 1.37 -11.53 -17.57
CA GLY A 329 0.44 -12.57 -18.03
C GLY A 329 0.66 -13.96 -17.42
N ASN A 330 1.79 -14.19 -16.75
CA ASN A 330 2.07 -15.48 -16.08
C ASN A 330 1.66 -15.50 -14.59
N TRP A 331 1.03 -14.43 -14.11
CA TRP A 331 0.57 -14.33 -12.74
C TRP A 331 -0.95 -14.20 -12.67
N GLY A 332 -1.53 -14.64 -11.58
CA GLY A 332 -2.92 -14.43 -11.20
C GLY A 332 -2.97 -13.94 -9.76
N ALA A 333 -4.10 -13.42 -9.34
CA ALA A 333 -4.33 -12.95 -7.99
C ALA A 333 -5.56 -13.59 -7.36
N VAL A 334 -5.46 -13.90 -6.06
CA VAL A 334 -6.57 -14.37 -5.22
C VAL A 334 -6.45 -13.72 -3.83
N THR A 335 -7.52 -13.70 -3.05
CA THR A 335 -7.47 -13.19 -1.67
C THR A 335 -6.57 -14.05 -0.78
N GLY A 336 -6.56 -15.38 -1.01
CA GLY A 336 -5.82 -16.32 -0.18
C GLY A 336 -6.56 -16.70 1.10
N PRO A 337 -5.84 -17.09 2.18
CA PRO A 337 -6.44 -17.64 3.39
C PRO A 337 -7.15 -16.59 4.26
N THR A 338 -6.79 -15.31 4.14
CA THR A 338 -7.34 -14.22 4.92
C THR A 338 -7.11 -12.87 4.26
N SER A 339 -7.94 -11.89 4.57
CA SER A 339 -7.70 -10.48 4.24
C SER A 339 -6.61 -9.90 5.13
N TYR A 340 -5.77 -9.06 4.57
CA TYR A 340 -4.71 -8.34 5.29
C TYR A 340 -4.33 -7.07 4.51
N HIS A 341 -3.58 -6.19 5.14
CA HIS A 341 -2.97 -5.05 4.46
C HIS A 341 -1.45 -5.17 4.43
N TRP A 342 -0.82 -4.42 3.55
CA TRP A 342 0.63 -4.27 3.56
C TRP A 342 1.02 -2.85 3.16
N GLY A 343 1.57 -2.09 4.13
CA GLY A 343 2.00 -0.72 3.93
C GLY A 343 0.83 0.22 3.62
N GLY A 344 1.08 1.17 2.75
CA GLY A 344 0.14 2.22 2.37
C GLY A 344 0.55 3.58 2.89
N THR A 345 0.10 4.61 2.19
CA THR A 345 0.45 5.98 2.49
C THR A 345 -0.73 6.72 3.08
N TYR A 346 -0.60 7.15 4.32
CA TYR A 346 -1.53 8.07 4.97
C TYR A 346 -0.98 9.48 4.91
N VAL A 347 -1.85 10.47 4.70
CA VAL A 347 -1.45 11.87 4.60
C VAL A 347 -2.02 12.63 5.77
N CYS A 348 -1.14 13.17 6.61
CA CYS A 348 -1.47 14.14 7.63
C CYS A 348 -1.37 15.56 7.08
N VAL A 349 -2.06 16.51 7.72
CA VAL A 349 -1.89 17.95 7.48
C VAL A 349 -1.10 18.55 8.63
N GLY A 350 -0.04 19.29 8.32
CA GLY A 350 0.73 20.03 9.34
C GLY A 350 -0.15 21.06 10.05
N LYS A 351 -0.09 21.09 11.38
CA LYS A 351 -1.00 21.90 12.23
C LYS A 351 -0.98 23.38 11.91
N ASP A 352 0.21 23.93 11.68
CA ASP A 352 0.44 25.39 11.50
C ASP A 352 0.53 25.76 10.00
N THR A 353 -0.12 24.98 9.12
CA THR A 353 -0.13 25.29 7.68
C THR A 353 -0.72 26.66 7.40
N ASN A 354 -0.12 27.39 6.45
CA ASN A 354 -0.56 28.71 6.03
C ASN A 354 -1.76 28.71 5.06
N ASN A 355 -2.15 27.53 4.53
CA ASN A 355 -3.25 27.37 3.62
C ASN A 355 -4.02 26.06 3.88
N PRO A 356 -4.73 25.97 5.01
CA PRO A 356 -5.48 24.77 5.39
C PRO A 356 -6.63 24.46 4.41
N GLU A 357 -7.22 25.47 3.77
CA GLU A 357 -8.31 25.32 2.81
C GLU A 357 -7.85 24.56 1.57
N LEU A 358 -6.68 24.94 1.00
CA LEU A 358 -6.11 24.24 -0.14
C LEU A 358 -5.68 22.80 0.24
N ALA A 359 -5.07 22.63 1.40
CA ALA A 359 -4.67 21.32 1.89
C ALA A 359 -5.87 20.37 2.02
N ALA A 360 -6.95 20.83 2.63
CA ALA A 360 -8.18 20.05 2.80
C ALA A 360 -8.83 19.72 1.46
N PHE A 361 -8.94 20.69 0.55
CA PHE A 361 -9.51 20.50 -0.77
C PHE A 361 -8.73 19.45 -1.58
N LEU A 362 -7.41 19.58 -1.65
CA LEU A 362 -6.57 18.64 -2.40
C LEU A 362 -6.63 17.22 -1.82
N LEU A 363 -6.67 17.08 -0.50
CA LEU A 363 -6.83 15.76 0.13
C LEU A 363 -8.23 15.18 -0.10
N TYR A 364 -9.27 16.01 -0.06
CA TYR A 364 -10.63 15.57 -0.38
C TYR A 364 -10.70 15.02 -1.81
N GLU A 365 -10.24 15.78 -2.80
CA GLU A 365 -10.21 15.33 -4.19
C GLU A 365 -9.39 14.05 -4.37
N LEU A 366 -8.22 13.97 -3.73
CA LEU A 366 -7.34 12.79 -3.81
C LEU A 366 -7.97 11.52 -3.22
N THR A 367 -8.75 11.65 -2.14
CA THR A 367 -9.19 10.49 -1.33
C THR A 367 -10.68 10.19 -1.42
N CYS A 368 -11.50 11.20 -1.72
CA CYS A 368 -12.96 11.07 -1.67
C CYS A 368 -13.63 11.16 -3.06
N ASP A 369 -13.01 11.84 -4.04
CA ASP A 369 -13.58 11.97 -5.38
C ASP A 369 -13.43 10.65 -6.17
N PRO A 370 -14.55 10.00 -6.59
CA PRO A 370 -14.48 8.72 -7.28
C PRO A 370 -13.91 8.83 -8.71
N ASP A 371 -14.04 9.98 -9.38
CA ASP A 371 -13.46 10.19 -10.71
C ASP A 371 -11.93 10.23 -10.62
N VAL A 372 -11.39 10.94 -9.63
CA VAL A 372 -9.94 10.94 -9.32
C VAL A 372 -9.49 9.53 -8.96
N GLY A 373 -10.27 8.79 -8.17
CA GLY A 373 -9.98 7.41 -7.81
C GLY A 373 -9.87 6.50 -9.04
N VAL A 374 -10.83 6.56 -9.96
CA VAL A 374 -10.79 5.80 -11.23
C VAL A 374 -9.56 6.16 -12.06
N GLU A 375 -9.22 7.46 -12.12
CA GLU A 375 -8.07 7.94 -12.88
C GLU A 375 -6.73 7.47 -12.26
N ILE A 376 -6.60 7.52 -10.93
CA ILE A 376 -5.43 6.99 -10.22
C ILE A 376 -5.21 5.52 -10.58
N THR A 377 -6.24 4.68 -10.43
CA THR A 377 -6.13 3.24 -10.73
C THR A 377 -5.76 3.00 -12.20
N ASN A 378 -6.38 3.71 -13.13
CA ASN A 378 -6.10 3.53 -14.55
C ASN A 378 -4.69 3.98 -14.96
N LYS A 379 -4.17 5.05 -14.35
CA LYS A 379 -2.83 5.58 -14.67
C LYS A 379 -1.69 4.87 -13.94
N THR A 380 -1.95 4.36 -12.74
CA THR A 380 -0.86 3.87 -11.87
C THR A 380 -0.94 2.38 -11.55
N GLY A 381 -2.08 1.73 -11.80
CA GLY A 381 -2.30 0.33 -11.40
C GLY A 381 -2.55 0.14 -9.91
N ASP A 382 -2.69 1.21 -9.13
CA ASP A 382 -2.95 1.15 -7.70
C ASP A 382 -4.43 0.83 -7.40
N CYS A 383 -4.72 0.35 -6.20
CA CYS A 383 -6.09 0.19 -5.71
C CYS A 383 -6.42 1.36 -4.79
N VAL A 384 -7.52 2.07 -5.08
CA VAL A 384 -7.89 3.24 -4.29
C VAL A 384 -8.78 2.90 -3.11
N ASN A 385 -8.66 3.71 -2.05
CA ASN A 385 -9.53 3.66 -0.86
C ASN A 385 -10.86 4.38 -1.13
N ASN A 386 -11.55 3.96 -2.20
CA ASN A 386 -12.85 4.50 -2.60
C ASN A 386 -13.71 3.38 -3.19
N LYS A 387 -14.72 2.95 -2.44
CA LYS A 387 -15.61 1.83 -2.80
C LYS A 387 -16.39 2.10 -4.09
N GLU A 388 -16.79 3.35 -4.32
CA GLU A 388 -17.51 3.74 -5.54
C GLU A 388 -16.59 3.67 -6.77
N ALA A 389 -15.40 4.23 -6.69
CA ALA A 389 -14.41 4.14 -7.76
C ALA A 389 -14.09 2.67 -8.09
N ASN A 390 -13.86 1.84 -7.08
CA ASN A 390 -13.60 0.41 -7.26
C ASN A 390 -14.79 -0.32 -7.88
N ALA A 391 -16.02 -0.02 -7.49
CA ALA A 391 -17.22 -0.60 -8.12
C ALA A 391 -17.34 -0.23 -9.61
N ARG A 392 -17.02 1.00 -9.98
CA ARG A 392 -17.01 1.47 -11.38
C ARG A 392 -15.91 0.77 -12.19
N LEU A 393 -14.73 0.60 -11.63
CA LEU A 393 -13.60 -0.14 -12.25
C LEU A 393 -13.94 -1.62 -12.47
N ILE A 394 -14.65 -2.24 -11.54
CA ILE A 394 -15.18 -3.62 -11.69
C ILE A 394 -16.26 -3.65 -12.77
N ALA A 395 -17.12 -2.65 -12.84
CA ALA A 395 -18.22 -2.57 -13.82
C ALA A 395 -17.77 -2.27 -15.25
N GLY A 396 -16.48 -1.99 -15.50
CA GLY A 396 -15.93 -1.85 -16.86
C GLY A 396 -15.19 -0.55 -17.14
N GLU A 397 -14.99 0.33 -16.16
CA GLU A 397 -14.17 1.55 -16.33
C GLU A 397 -12.65 1.29 -16.19
N LEU A 398 -12.24 0.05 -15.88
CA LEU A 398 -10.83 -0.31 -15.86
C LEU A 398 -10.27 -0.26 -17.28
N SER A 399 -9.20 0.52 -17.47
CA SER A 399 -8.53 0.64 -18.77
C SER A 399 -7.98 -0.72 -19.25
N ALA A 400 -8.17 -1.02 -20.53
CA ALA A 400 -7.54 -2.19 -21.16
C ALA A 400 -6.00 -2.12 -21.12
N ASP A 401 -5.44 -0.94 -20.91
CA ASP A 401 -4.01 -0.71 -20.79
C ASP A 401 -3.50 -0.70 -19.33
N ASN A 402 -4.38 -0.97 -18.36
CA ASN A 402 -3.99 -1.03 -16.95
C ASN A 402 -2.87 -2.05 -16.73
N ALA A 403 -1.76 -1.58 -16.13
CA ALA A 403 -0.55 -2.37 -15.97
C ALA A 403 -0.76 -3.60 -15.08
N ALA A 404 -1.53 -3.46 -13.99
CA ALA A 404 -1.81 -4.57 -13.08
C ALA A 404 -2.68 -5.65 -13.75
N ALA A 405 -3.70 -5.25 -14.51
CA ALA A 405 -4.52 -6.20 -15.27
C ALA A 405 -3.68 -6.95 -16.33
N LYS A 406 -2.77 -6.27 -17.03
CA LYS A 406 -1.83 -6.92 -17.96
C LYS A 406 -0.91 -7.92 -17.26
N PHE A 407 -0.34 -7.52 -16.12
CA PHE A 407 0.48 -8.40 -15.30
C PHE A 407 -0.27 -9.68 -14.90
N LEU A 408 -1.54 -9.55 -14.55
CA LEU A 408 -2.40 -10.65 -14.14
C LEU A 408 -3.08 -11.40 -15.31
N GLY A 409 -2.57 -11.25 -16.55
CA GLY A 409 -3.09 -11.99 -17.71
C GLY A 409 -4.51 -11.60 -18.13
N GLY A 410 -4.92 -10.37 -17.88
CA GLY A 410 -6.24 -9.84 -18.18
C GLY A 410 -7.26 -10.00 -17.05
N GLN A 411 -6.87 -10.56 -15.90
CA GLN A 411 -7.72 -10.56 -14.70
C GLN A 411 -7.90 -9.13 -14.19
N ASN A 412 -9.14 -8.73 -13.85
CA ASN A 412 -9.38 -7.46 -13.17
C ASN A 412 -8.88 -7.56 -11.72
N PRO A 413 -7.79 -6.86 -11.34
CA PRO A 413 -7.24 -6.98 -10.00
C PRO A 413 -8.15 -6.36 -8.93
N ILE A 414 -8.99 -5.39 -9.32
CA ILE A 414 -9.84 -4.65 -8.37
C ILE A 414 -10.87 -5.57 -7.72
N GLU A 415 -11.36 -6.61 -8.43
CA GLU A 415 -12.27 -7.59 -7.84
C GLU A 415 -11.66 -8.29 -6.60
N VAL A 416 -10.38 -8.64 -6.68
CA VAL A 416 -9.66 -9.30 -5.57
C VAL A 416 -9.32 -8.31 -4.47
N TRP A 417 -8.80 -7.15 -4.84
CA TRP A 417 -8.35 -6.16 -3.87
C TRP A 417 -9.51 -5.53 -3.09
N ALA A 418 -10.61 -5.19 -3.78
CA ALA A 418 -11.80 -4.65 -3.12
C ALA A 418 -12.43 -5.67 -2.16
N ALA A 419 -12.51 -6.95 -2.59
CA ALA A 419 -13.01 -8.01 -1.71
C ALA A 419 -12.12 -8.22 -0.47
N SER A 420 -10.78 -8.16 -0.65
CA SER A 420 -9.84 -8.25 0.47
C SER A 420 -9.95 -7.03 1.41
N ALA A 421 -10.10 -5.83 0.86
CA ALA A 421 -10.18 -4.59 1.62
C ALA A 421 -11.35 -4.56 2.63
N GLU A 422 -12.49 -5.17 2.27
CA GLU A 422 -13.65 -5.26 3.18
C GLU A 422 -13.38 -6.11 4.44
N GLY A 423 -12.41 -7.02 4.39
CA GLY A 423 -12.08 -7.91 5.51
C GLY A 423 -10.94 -7.41 6.40
N ILE A 424 -10.33 -6.27 6.10
CA ILE A 424 -9.19 -5.74 6.87
C ILE A 424 -9.68 -5.03 8.13
N ASN A 425 -8.96 -5.23 9.23
CA ASN A 425 -9.21 -4.52 10.50
C ASN A 425 -7.88 -4.03 11.09
N LEU A 426 -7.69 -2.72 11.15
CA LEU A 426 -6.50 -2.07 11.70
C LEU A 426 -6.77 -1.34 13.02
N SER A 427 -7.92 -1.58 13.67
CA SER A 427 -8.30 -0.88 14.90
C SER A 427 -7.38 -1.18 16.09
N ASN A 428 -6.62 -2.27 16.01
CA ASN A 428 -5.72 -2.72 17.07
C ASN A 428 -4.26 -2.24 16.88
N LEU A 429 -3.95 -1.58 15.77
CA LEU A 429 -2.57 -1.12 15.51
C LEU A 429 -2.20 0.07 16.40
N THR A 430 -0.96 0.01 16.92
CA THR A 430 -0.33 1.09 17.68
C THR A 430 0.97 1.53 16.98
N TYR A 431 1.51 2.69 17.33
CA TYR A 431 2.76 3.17 16.73
C TYR A 431 3.98 2.27 17.10
N GLN A 432 3.90 1.49 18.17
CA GLN A 432 4.96 0.57 18.60
C GLN A 432 5.02 -0.71 17.76
N ASP A 433 3.94 -1.04 17.04
CA ASP A 433 3.83 -2.30 16.30
C ASP A 433 4.96 -2.51 15.30
N ALA A 434 5.43 -1.46 14.63
CA ALA A 434 6.55 -1.56 13.70
C ALA A 434 7.82 -2.13 14.36
N SER A 435 8.15 -1.66 15.57
CA SER A 435 9.29 -2.18 16.33
C SER A 435 9.05 -3.61 16.82
N ILE A 436 7.84 -3.90 17.30
CA ILE A 436 7.48 -5.24 17.78
C ILE A 436 7.52 -6.25 16.64
N LYS A 437 7.03 -5.90 15.43
CA LYS A 437 7.10 -6.72 14.22
C LYS A 437 8.55 -7.07 13.86
N ALA A 438 9.50 -6.13 14.01
CA ALA A 438 10.91 -6.41 13.80
C ALA A 438 11.46 -7.45 14.81
N PHE A 439 11.06 -7.35 16.08
CA PHE A 439 11.46 -8.34 17.10
C PHE A 439 10.82 -9.72 16.86
N ILE A 440 9.58 -9.76 16.32
CA ILE A 440 8.94 -11.01 15.91
C ILE A 440 9.71 -11.65 14.76
N ASP A 441 10.16 -10.90 13.75
CA ASP A 441 10.96 -11.40 12.63
C ASP A 441 12.30 -11.99 13.11
N GLU A 442 12.99 -11.30 14.02
CA GLU A 442 14.23 -11.81 14.65
C GLU A 442 13.97 -13.13 15.41
N ALA A 443 12.91 -13.16 16.21
CA ALA A 443 12.52 -14.34 16.98
C ALA A 443 12.14 -15.52 16.08
N SER A 444 11.38 -15.25 14.99
CA SER A 444 11.00 -16.25 14.00
C SER A 444 12.21 -16.87 13.32
N THR A 445 13.18 -16.07 12.90
CA THR A 445 14.42 -16.54 12.30
C THR A 445 15.21 -17.45 13.26
N ALA A 446 15.31 -17.07 14.52
CA ALA A 446 16.00 -17.84 15.53
C ALA A 446 15.25 -19.14 15.91
N TYR A 447 13.92 -19.10 15.92
CA TYR A 447 13.09 -20.28 16.17
C TYR A 447 13.13 -21.26 14.99
N ASN A 448 13.03 -20.78 13.76
CA ASN A 448 13.14 -21.59 12.54
C ASN A 448 14.47 -22.33 12.48
N SER A 449 15.57 -21.65 12.75
CA SER A 449 16.93 -22.25 12.77
C SER A 449 17.18 -23.17 13.97
N GLY A 450 16.27 -23.24 14.93
CA GLY A 450 16.39 -24.05 16.14
C GLY A 450 17.32 -23.46 17.20
N THR A 451 17.61 -22.17 17.15
CA THR A 451 18.26 -21.43 18.25
C THR A 451 17.33 -21.41 19.46
N TYR A 452 16.07 -21.02 19.27
CA TYR A 452 15.01 -21.23 20.26
C TYR A 452 14.38 -22.60 20.04
N LYS A 453 14.10 -23.31 21.13
CA LYS A 453 13.61 -24.70 21.11
C LYS A 453 12.09 -24.80 21.23
N SER A 454 11.46 -23.70 21.58
CA SER A 454 9.99 -23.61 21.73
C SER A 454 9.51 -22.23 21.30
N VAL A 455 8.21 -22.15 20.99
CA VAL A 455 7.55 -20.88 20.73
C VAL A 455 7.61 -19.95 21.94
N ASP A 456 7.55 -20.51 23.16
CA ASP A 456 7.64 -19.74 24.41
C ASP A 456 9.00 -19.04 24.56
N GLU A 457 10.12 -19.70 24.15
CA GLU A 457 11.43 -19.06 24.14
C GLU A 457 11.51 -17.91 23.15
N ALA A 458 10.87 -18.05 21.98
CA ALA A 458 10.79 -16.99 20.97
C ALA A 458 9.91 -15.82 21.46
N VAL A 459 8.75 -16.10 22.07
CA VAL A 459 7.87 -15.08 22.68
C VAL A 459 8.60 -14.34 23.81
N LYS A 460 9.31 -15.09 24.66
CA LYS A 460 10.11 -14.47 25.73
C LYS A 460 11.17 -13.50 25.17
N TYR A 461 11.83 -13.86 24.08
CA TYR A 461 12.78 -12.94 23.43
C TYR A 461 12.09 -11.63 23.00
N ILE A 462 10.91 -11.72 22.38
CA ILE A 462 10.14 -10.54 21.97
C ILE A 462 9.81 -9.66 23.18
N GLN A 463 9.34 -10.26 24.27
CA GLN A 463 9.04 -9.55 25.53
C GLN A 463 10.28 -8.87 26.12
N ASP A 464 11.42 -9.57 26.15
CA ASP A 464 12.68 -9.04 26.67
C ASP A 464 13.18 -7.87 25.81
N LYS A 465 13.00 -7.92 24.48
CA LYS A 465 13.33 -6.83 23.57
C LYS A 465 12.41 -5.63 23.78
N CYS A 466 11.11 -5.82 23.87
CA CYS A 466 10.17 -4.74 24.17
C CYS A 466 10.51 -4.05 25.51
N ALA A 467 10.85 -4.82 26.53
CA ALA A 467 11.24 -4.25 27.82
C ALA A 467 12.55 -3.46 27.75
N SER A 468 13.55 -3.98 27.02
CA SER A 468 14.90 -3.36 26.97
C SER A 468 15.00 -2.20 26.00
N GLU A 469 14.29 -2.24 24.87
CA GLU A 469 14.44 -1.25 23.79
C GLU A 469 13.29 -0.23 23.75
N LEU A 470 12.06 -0.65 24.10
CA LEU A 470 10.89 0.23 24.13
C LEU A 470 10.50 0.67 25.55
N GLY A 471 11.02 0.01 26.58
CA GLY A 471 10.62 0.27 27.97
C GLY A 471 9.25 -0.32 28.35
N ILE A 472 8.67 -1.17 27.50
CA ILE A 472 7.33 -1.74 27.65
C ILE A 472 7.47 -3.17 28.15
N SER A 473 6.89 -3.48 29.32
CA SER A 473 6.98 -4.80 29.93
C SER A 473 5.64 -5.55 29.77
N ALA A 474 5.74 -6.87 29.63
CA ALA A 474 4.58 -7.75 29.75
C ALA A 474 4.05 -7.75 31.21
N GLU A 475 2.74 -7.98 31.38
CA GLU A 475 2.14 -8.22 32.68
C GLU A 475 2.61 -9.51 33.34
#